data_723cd5d0ede13743c8650e31ca822262
#
_entry.id   723cd5d0ede13743c8650e31ca822262
#
_cell.length_a   1.000
_cell.length_b   1.000
_cell.length_c   1.000
_cell.angle_alpha   90.00
_cell.angle_beta   90.00
_cell.angle_gamma   90.00
#
_symmetry.space_group_name_H-M   'P 1'
#
loop_
_entity.id
_entity.type
_entity.pdbx_description
1 polymer ?
#
loop_
_entity_poly.entity_id
_entity_poly.type
_entity_poly.pdbx_seq_one_letter_code
_entity_poly.pdbx_strand_id
1 'polypeptide(L)'
;MKIALSVAEKEKAKGADSPYFKALVAAGASSEELEPVSPPDSRHLRLDDFDGVLFAGGEDVDPAFYGEEKRYDNVNVNRARDEFEMLLLERALDRRLPILGICRGTQMINVKFGGTLYQDLASDTTPELEHKQRGSRSETTHAVTLTDPDSDLAKTFQGSCRVNSLHHQAIKRLGHGLKVTAHSEDGLVEAVEAAEDYPFLMAVQWHPEELADLPEQRKLFEKFLLKCREASSRRAGRAGQGQKA
;
A
#
# COMPACT_ATOMS: atom_id res chain seq x y z
N MET A 1 -0.25 20.16 3.33
CA MET A 1 0.00 18.70 3.37
C MET A 1 0.64 18.30 2.05
N LYS A 2 1.55 17.30 2.05
CA LYS A 2 2.17 16.76 0.84
C LYS A 2 2.31 15.25 0.95
N ILE A 3 1.94 14.50 -0.09
CA ILE A 3 1.90 13.04 -0.08
C ILE A 3 2.74 12.50 -1.24
N ALA A 4 3.69 11.61 -0.94
CA ALA A 4 4.44 10.88 -1.96
C ALA A 4 3.61 9.69 -2.46
N LEU A 5 3.44 9.59 -3.78
CA LEU A 5 2.82 8.44 -4.45
C LEU A 5 3.93 7.62 -5.12
N SER A 6 4.40 6.56 -4.46
CA SER A 6 5.39 5.66 -5.06
C SER A 6 4.71 4.77 -6.09
N VAL A 7 4.99 5.05 -7.35
CA VAL A 7 4.35 4.41 -8.52
C VAL A 7 5.39 3.95 -9.54
N ALA A 8 5.02 3.00 -10.40
CA ALA A 8 5.83 2.68 -11.57
C ALA A 8 5.94 3.89 -12.53
N GLU A 9 7.02 3.98 -13.29
CA GLU A 9 7.22 5.10 -14.23
C GLU A 9 6.09 5.25 -15.25
N LYS A 10 5.56 4.14 -15.76
CA LYS A 10 4.39 4.12 -16.62
C LYS A 10 3.13 4.70 -15.97
N GLU A 11 2.99 4.49 -14.65
CA GLU A 11 1.87 5.03 -13.87
C GLU A 11 2.10 6.51 -13.57
N LYS A 12 3.33 6.90 -13.24
CA LYS A 12 3.72 8.31 -13.08
C LYS A 12 3.45 9.13 -14.36
N ALA A 13 3.70 8.54 -15.53
CA ALA A 13 3.44 9.19 -16.83
C ALA A 13 1.96 9.51 -17.08
N LYS A 14 1.02 8.83 -16.40
CA LYS A 14 -0.41 9.13 -16.48
C LYS A 14 -0.79 10.42 -15.74
N GLY A 15 0.04 10.88 -14.78
CA GLY A 15 -0.24 12.07 -13.99
C GLY A 15 -1.62 12.00 -13.30
N ALA A 16 -2.46 13.01 -13.56
CA ALA A 16 -3.81 13.08 -13.01
C ALA A 16 -4.76 11.97 -13.51
N ASP A 17 -4.41 11.25 -14.57
CA ASP A 17 -5.19 10.11 -15.07
C ASP A 17 -4.90 8.80 -14.35
N SER A 18 -3.91 8.77 -13.48
CA SER A 18 -3.64 7.62 -12.60
C SER A 18 -4.84 7.32 -11.71
N PRO A 19 -5.30 6.05 -11.60
CA PRO A 19 -6.35 5.66 -10.66
C PRO A 19 -6.03 6.03 -9.20
N TYR A 20 -4.78 5.89 -8.78
CA TYR A 20 -4.33 6.28 -7.44
C TYR A 20 -4.51 7.78 -7.19
N PHE A 21 -4.14 8.59 -8.17
CA PHE A 21 -4.31 10.05 -8.11
C PHE A 21 -5.78 10.42 -8.02
N LYS A 22 -6.61 9.84 -8.92
CA LYS A 22 -8.07 10.06 -8.95
C LYS A 22 -8.74 9.66 -7.64
N ALA A 23 -8.36 8.50 -7.08
CA ALA A 23 -8.93 8.02 -5.81
C ALA A 23 -8.62 8.94 -4.64
N LEU A 24 -7.39 9.46 -4.55
CA LEU A 24 -7.01 10.43 -3.51
C LEU A 24 -7.72 11.78 -3.68
N VAL A 25 -7.87 12.26 -4.91
CA VAL A 25 -8.64 13.50 -5.18
C VAL A 25 -10.11 13.30 -4.85
N ALA A 26 -10.71 12.16 -5.21
CA ALA A 26 -12.09 11.82 -4.85
C ALA A 26 -12.30 11.71 -3.33
N ALA A 27 -11.24 11.33 -2.58
CA ALA A 27 -11.23 11.29 -1.12
C ALA A 27 -10.94 12.66 -0.46
N GLY A 28 -10.72 13.72 -1.25
CA GLY A 28 -10.58 15.09 -0.75
C GLY A 28 -9.15 15.62 -0.64
N ALA A 29 -8.18 15.04 -1.36
CA ALA A 29 -6.88 15.67 -1.58
C ALA A 29 -6.97 16.72 -2.69
N SER A 30 -6.18 17.80 -2.60
CA SER A 30 -5.95 18.66 -3.75
C SER A 30 -4.85 18.09 -4.64
N SER A 31 -4.86 18.42 -5.93
CA SER A 31 -3.86 17.91 -6.88
C SER A 31 -2.43 18.34 -6.53
N GLU A 32 -2.26 19.54 -5.93
CA GLU A 32 -0.96 20.06 -5.52
C GLU A 32 -0.38 19.34 -4.28
N GLU A 33 -1.22 18.62 -3.54
CA GLU A 33 -0.79 17.83 -2.39
C GLU A 33 -0.17 16.49 -2.78
N LEU A 34 -0.34 16.05 -4.03
CA LEU A 34 0.03 14.73 -4.52
C LEU A 34 1.28 14.79 -5.41
N GLU A 35 2.34 14.11 -5.02
CA GLU A 35 3.58 14.04 -5.79
C GLU A 35 3.91 12.60 -6.19
N PRO A 36 3.71 12.22 -7.45
CA PRO A 36 4.15 10.92 -7.97
C PRO A 36 5.69 10.84 -7.99
N VAL A 37 6.22 9.80 -7.34
CA VAL A 37 7.66 9.53 -7.24
C VAL A 37 8.00 8.15 -7.79
N SER A 38 9.20 8.01 -8.38
CA SER A 38 9.69 6.79 -9.00
C SER A 38 11.22 6.70 -8.90
N PRO A 39 11.90 5.58 -9.24
CA PRO A 39 13.34 5.38 -9.05
C PRO A 39 14.24 6.53 -9.51
N PRO A 40 14.03 7.20 -10.67
CA PRO A 40 14.85 8.34 -11.09
C PRO A 40 14.86 9.51 -10.11
N ASP A 41 13.81 9.65 -9.28
CA ASP A 41 13.69 10.75 -8.32
C ASP A 41 14.54 10.54 -7.05
N SER A 42 15.07 9.34 -6.84
CA SER A 42 15.75 8.94 -5.59
C SER A 42 16.85 9.89 -5.13
N ARG A 43 17.55 10.55 -6.07
CA ARG A 43 18.66 11.46 -5.80
C ARG A 43 18.22 12.80 -5.22
N HIS A 44 16.97 13.21 -5.43
CA HIS A 44 16.43 14.53 -5.09
C HIS A 44 15.27 14.47 -4.10
N LEU A 45 14.77 13.26 -3.79
CA LEU A 45 13.61 13.07 -2.94
C LEU A 45 13.92 13.43 -1.48
N ARG A 46 13.33 14.51 -1.02
CA ARG A 46 13.41 14.98 0.38
C ARG A 46 12.15 14.58 1.11
N LEU A 47 12.21 13.48 1.85
CA LEU A 47 11.06 13.03 2.66
C LEU A 47 10.67 14.01 3.76
N ASP A 48 11.51 14.97 4.09
CA ASP A 48 11.20 16.04 5.03
C ASP A 48 9.98 16.87 4.61
N ASP A 49 9.70 16.91 3.32
CA ASP A 49 8.60 17.69 2.76
C ASP A 49 7.26 16.93 2.76
N PHE A 50 7.26 15.61 3.00
CA PHE A 50 6.06 14.79 2.94
C PHE A 50 5.43 14.54 4.30
N ASP A 51 4.11 14.38 4.28
CA ASP A 51 3.25 14.10 5.43
C ASP A 51 2.63 12.70 5.38
N GLY A 52 2.90 11.94 4.31
CA GLY A 52 2.48 10.55 4.13
C GLY A 52 3.03 9.95 2.85
N VAL A 53 3.00 8.63 2.75
CA VAL A 53 3.46 7.87 1.57
C VAL A 53 2.45 6.80 1.20
N LEU A 54 2.07 6.75 -0.09
CA LEU A 54 1.32 5.65 -0.67
C LEU A 54 2.25 4.81 -1.56
N PHE A 55 2.31 3.51 -1.30
CA PHE A 55 3.01 2.52 -2.12
C PHE A 55 1.99 1.82 -3.02
N ALA A 56 2.07 2.06 -4.32
CA ALA A 56 1.12 1.57 -5.31
C ALA A 56 1.40 0.12 -5.75
N GLY A 57 0.43 -0.47 -6.45
CA GLY A 57 0.60 -1.73 -7.16
C GLY A 57 1.63 -1.68 -8.30
N GLY A 58 1.88 -2.81 -8.94
CA GLY A 58 2.80 -2.88 -10.07
C GLY A 58 3.44 -4.23 -10.29
N GLU A 59 4.69 -4.22 -10.73
CA GLU A 59 5.52 -5.39 -10.97
C GLU A 59 5.79 -6.14 -9.65
N ASP A 60 6.26 -7.39 -9.73
CA ASP A 60 6.52 -8.24 -8.55
C ASP A 60 7.75 -7.77 -7.77
N VAL A 61 7.76 -8.02 -6.47
CA VAL A 61 8.93 -7.80 -5.62
C VAL A 61 9.98 -8.88 -5.91
N ASP A 62 11.23 -8.47 -6.16
CA ASP A 62 12.32 -9.41 -6.42
C ASP A 62 12.51 -10.37 -5.22
N PRO A 63 12.41 -11.70 -5.44
CA PRO A 63 12.57 -12.71 -4.40
C PRO A 63 13.87 -12.59 -3.60
N ALA A 64 14.91 -12.02 -4.16
CA ALA A 64 16.17 -11.77 -3.46
C ALA A 64 16.00 -10.88 -2.22
N PHE A 65 14.99 -9.99 -2.17
CA PHE A 65 14.72 -9.16 -1.00
C PHE A 65 14.13 -9.91 0.19
N TYR A 66 13.60 -11.13 -0.03
CA TYR A 66 13.14 -12.01 1.06
C TYR A 66 13.90 -13.34 1.12
N GLY A 67 15.13 -13.37 0.56
CA GLY A 67 16.07 -14.48 0.70
C GLY A 67 15.75 -15.70 -0.14
N GLU A 68 14.95 -15.55 -1.20
CA GLU A 68 14.61 -16.63 -2.13
C GLU A 68 15.18 -16.35 -3.53
N GLU A 69 15.34 -17.42 -4.33
CA GLU A 69 15.61 -17.30 -5.76
C GLU A 69 14.29 -17.17 -6.54
N LYS A 70 14.34 -16.50 -7.68
CA LYS A 70 13.18 -16.44 -8.60
C LYS A 70 12.91 -17.85 -9.15
N ARG A 71 11.71 -18.38 -8.89
CA ARG A 71 11.31 -19.75 -9.25
C ARG A 71 10.51 -19.85 -10.54
N TYR A 72 9.79 -18.78 -10.94
CA TYR A 72 8.82 -18.81 -12.02
C TYR A 72 9.08 -17.72 -13.06
N ASP A 73 8.88 -18.04 -14.34
CA ASP A 73 9.10 -17.10 -15.46
C ASP A 73 8.11 -15.93 -15.45
N ASN A 74 6.92 -16.13 -14.91
CA ASN A 74 5.87 -15.10 -14.80
C ASN A 74 6.11 -14.09 -13.67
N VAL A 75 7.14 -14.25 -12.85
CA VAL A 75 7.58 -13.26 -11.86
C VAL A 75 8.34 -12.14 -12.58
N ASN A 76 7.76 -10.95 -12.64
CA ASN A 76 8.30 -9.80 -13.36
C ASN A 76 8.81 -8.76 -12.36
N VAL A 77 10.11 -8.67 -12.17
CA VAL A 77 10.75 -7.80 -11.19
C VAL A 77 11.22 -6.48 -11.81
N ASN A 78 11.17 -5.43 -11.01
CA ASN A 78 11.82 -4.16 -11.28
C ASN A 78 12.73 -3.79 -10.12
N ARG A 79 13.98 -4.28 -10.16
CA ARG A 79 14.93 -4.14 -9.07
C ARG A 79 15.20 -2.68 -8.70
N ALA A 80 15.27 -1.78 -9.67
CA ALA A 80 15.46 -0.36 -9.39
C ALA A 80 14.30 0.23 -8.58
N ARG A 81 13.07 -0.22 -8.85
CA ARG A 81 11.90 0.16 -8.08
C ARG A 81 11.92 -0.46 -6.67
N ASP A 82 12.33 -1.72 -6.55
CA ASP A 82 12.43 -2.39 -5.26
C ASP A 82 13.42 -1.68 -4.34
N GLU A 83 14.64 -1.39 -4.83
CA GLU A 83 15.68 -0.67 -4.08
C GLU A 83 15.21 0.73 -3.67
N PHE A 84 14.56 1.45 -4.57
CA PHE A 84 13.99 2.77 -4.30
C PHE A 84 12.90 2.71 -3.23
N GLU A 85 11.93 1.81 -3.37
CA GLU A 85 10.81 1.70 -2.43
C GLU A 85 11.25 1.14 -1.06
N MET A 86 12.23 0.24 -1.01
CA MET A 86 12.81 -0.21 0.26
C MET A 86 13.42 0.94 1.05
N LEU A 87 14.18 1.83 0.38
CA LEU A 87 14.76 3.01 1.01
C LEU A 87 13.68 4.04 1.39
N LEU A 88 12.71 4.25 0.52
CA LEU A 88 11.59 5.17 0.78
C LEU A 88 10.77 4.72 2.00
N LEU A 89 10.48 3.41 2.08
CA LEU A 89 9.73 2.81 3.18
C LEU A 89 10.52 2.90 4.50
N GLU A 90 11.82 2.59 4.49
CA GLU A 90 12.69 2.75 5.65
C GLU A 90 12.61 4.16 6.23
N ARG A 91 12.83 5.16 5.37
CA ARG A 91 12.77 6.57 5.78
C ARG A 91 11.37 7.00 6.24
N ALA A 92 10.31 6.47 5.62
CA ALA A 92 8.94 6.75 6.04
C ALA A 92 8.66 6.17 7.44
N LEU A 93 9.16 4.96 7.72
CA LEU A 93 9.07 4.30 9.03
C LEU A 93 9.84 5.08 10.11
N ASP A 94 11.09 5.47 9.84
CA ASP A 94 11.93 6.25 10.77
C ASP A 94 11.27 7.58 11.15
N ARG A 95 10.58 8.20 10.21
CA ARG A 95 9.88 9.47 10.43
C ARG A 95 8.45 9.28 10.97
N ARG A 96 8.01 8.05 11.12
CA ARG A 96 6.65 7.70 11.55
C ARG A 96 5.58 8.39 10.69
N LEU A 97 5.80 8.43 9.36
CA LEU A 97 4.82 8.97 8.41
C LEU A 97 3.66 7.99 8.23
N PRO A 98 2.42 8.45 8.04
CA PRO A 98 1.34 7.60 7.57
C PRO A 98 1.69 6.88 6.28
N ILE A 99 1.44 5.56 6.25
CA ILE A 99 1.76 4.68 5.13
C ILE A 99 0.49 3.94 4.69
N LEU A 100 0.21 3.99 3.38
CA LEU A 100 -0.80 3.15 2.74
C LEU A 100 -0.13 2.29 1.67
N GLY A 101 -0.27 0.95 1.77
CA GLY A 101 0.17 -0.02 0.77
C GLY A 101 -1.00 -0.57 -0.03
N ILE A 102 -0.83 -0.72 -1.36
CA ILE A 102 -1.82 -1.29 -2.26
C ILE A 102 -1.17 -2.37 -3.12
N CYS A 103 -1.71 -3.59 -3.08
CA CYS A 103 -1.29 -4.76 -3.85
C CYS A 103 0.22 -5.04 -3.69
N ARG A 104 1.06 -4.70 -4.68
CA ARG A 104 2.52 -4.79 -4.54
C ARG A 104 3.04 -4.01 -3.33
N GLY A 105 2.46 -2.84 -3.02
CA GLY A 105 2.82 -2.05 -1.84
C GLY A 105 2.65 -2.84 -0.53
N THR A 106 1.61 -3.66 -0.43
CA THR A 106 1.40 -4.57 0.71
C THR A 106 2.50 -5.62 0.81
N GLN A 107 2.89 -6.19 -0.32
CA GLN A 107 3.93 -7.20 -0.42
C GLN A 107 5.31 -6.61 -0.06
N MET A 108 5.63 -5.43 -0.57
CA MET A 108 6.85 -4.68 -0.26
C MET A 108 6.96 -4.36 1.24
N ILE A 109 5.86 -3.91 1.85
CA ILE A 109 5.79 -3.66 3.29
C ILE A 109 6.05 -4.95 4.06
N ASN A 110 5.38 -6.05 3.70
CA ASN A 110 5.60 -7.35 4.35
C ASN A 110 7.07 -7.79 4.27
N VAL A 111 7.71 -7.66 3.10
CA VAL A 111 9.12 -8.01 2.89
C VAL A 111 10.05 -7.11 3.71
N LYS A 112 9.79 -5.81 3.79
CA LYS A 112 10.56 -4.86 4.63
C LYS A 112 10.53 -5.26 6.11
N PHE A 113 9.42 -5.81 6.58
CA PHE A 113 9.25 -6.35 7.93
C PHE A 113 9.78 -7.81 8.08
N GLY A 114 10.51 -8.32 7.10
CA GLY A 114 11.14 -9.65 7.12
C GLY A 114 10.19 -10.80 6.80
N GLY A 115 9.02 -10.51 6.21
CA GLY A 115 8.10 -11.51 5.69
C GLY A 115 8.54 -12.12 4.37
N THR A 116 7.78 -13.10 3.86
CA THR A 116 8.01 -13.74 2.55
C THR A 116 6.73 -13.77 1.74
N LEU A 117 6.82 -14.06 0.45
CA LEU A 117 5.71 -14.11 -0.48
C LEU A 117 5.56 -15.49 -1.13
N TYR A 118 4.31 -15.85 -1.47
CA TYR A 118 4.09 -16.81 -2.56
C TYR A 118 4.47 -16.12 -3.86
N GLN A 119 5.38 -16.72 -4.62
CA GLN A 119 5.85 -16.13 -5.87
C GLN A 119 4.86 -16.26 -7.01
N ASP A 120 4.03 -17.30 -6.97
CA ASP A 120 2.91 -17.51 -7.88
C ASP A 120 1.86 -18.40 -7.21
N LEU A 121 0.71 -17.86 -6.90
CA LEU A 121 -0.35 -18.58 -6.18
C LEU A 121 -0.77 -19.86 -6.87
N ALA A 122 -0.91 -19.85 -8.20
CA ALA A 122 -1.32 -21.02 -8.95
C ALA A 122 -0.29 -22.17 -8.90
N SER A 123 1.00 -21.85 -8.72
CA SER A 123 2.10 -22.81 -8.68
C SER A 123 2.50 -23.18 -7.26
N ASP A 124 2.38 -22.25 -6.31
CA ASP A 124 2.80 -22.43 -4.91
C ASP A 124 1.71 -22.99 -4.01
N THR A 125 0.45 -22.85 -4.42
CA THR A 125 -0.74 -23.24 -3.65
C THR A 125 -1.77 -23.88 -4.56
N THR A 126 -2.94 -24.22 -4.00
CA THR A 126 -4.14 -24.61 -4.74
C THR A 126 -5.26 -23.65 -4.35
N PRO A 127 -5.22 -22.38 -4.82
CA PRO A 127 -6.19 -21.38 -4.40
C PRO A 127 -7.59 -21.78 -4.87
N GLU A 128 -8.58 -21.63 -3.99
CA GLU A 128 -10.00 -21.90 -4.33
C GLU A 128 -10.63 -20.73 -5.08
N LEU A 129 -10.02 -19.53 -5.00
CA LEU A 129 -10.46 -18.31 -5.67
C LEU A 129 -9.52 -17.91 -6.82
N GLU A 130 -10.06 -17.25 -7.83
CA GLU A 130 -9.26 -16.63 -8.90
C GLU A 130 -8.77 -15.24 -8.44
N HIS A 131 -7.53 -15.15 -7.95
CA HIS A 131 -6.92 -13.88 -7.48
C HIS A 131 -6.39 -12.99 -8.63
N LYS A 132 -6.42 -13.46 -9.86
CA LYS A 132 -6.07 -12.70 -11.05
C LYS A 132 -7.26 -12.64 -12.00
N GLN A 133 -8.31 -11.90 -11.58
CA GLN A 133 -9.54 -11.76 -12.35
C GLN A 133 -9.30 -11.32 -13.80
N ARG A 134 -10.12 -11.82 -14.72
CA ARG A 134 -10.06 -11.51 -16.15
C ARG A 134 -11.06 -10.43 -16.58
N GLY A 135 -12.00 -10.11 -15.69
CA GLY A 135 -13.04 -9.11 -15.91
C GLY A 135 -12.58 -7.68 -15.75
N SER A 136 -13.54 -6.78 -15.58
CA SER A 136 -13.26 -5.37 -15.31
C SER A 136 -12.50 -5.22 -13.98
N ARG A 137 -11.51 -4.33 -13.94
CA ARG A 137 -10.76 -4.01 -12.71
C ARG A 137 -11.66 -3.38 -11.63
N SER A 138 -12.76 -2.76 -12.03
CA SER A 138 -13.77 -2.18 -11.13
C SER A 138 -14.86 -3.15 -10.68
N GLU A 139 -14.78 -4.44 -11.03
CA GLU A 139 -15.66 -5.48 -10.51
C GLU A 139 -15.09 -6.13 -9.26
N THR A 140 -15.94 -6.33 -8.25
CA THR A 140 -15.59 -7.08 -7.05
C THR A 140 -15.78 -8.57 -7.29
N THR A 141 -14.80 -9.40 -6.92
CA THR A 141 -14.82 -10.85 -7.20
C THR A 141 -15.08 -11.70 -5.97
N HIS A 142 -14.51 -11.34 -4.81
CA HIS A 142 -14.67 -12.11 -3.57
C HIS A 142 -14.89 -11.21 -2.36
N ALA A 143 -15.23 -11.80 -1.23
CA ALA A 143 -15.34 -11.12 0.05
C ALA A 143 -14.05 -11.25 0.84
N VAL A 144 -13.73 -10.24 1.64
CA VAL A 144 -12.70 -10.33 2.67
C VAL A 144 -13.35 -10.30 4.04
N THR A 145 -12.87 -11.17 4.93
CA THR A 145 -13.30 -11.25 6.33
C THR A 145 -12.33 -10.47 7.20
N LEU A 146 -12.85 -9.50 7.96
CA LEU A 146 -12.07 -8.72 8.90
C LEU A 146 -11.79 -9.55 10.16
N THR A 147 -10.54 -9.62 10.58
CA THR A 147 -10.10 -10.51 11.68
C THR A 147 -9.79 -9.78 12.98
N ASP A 148 -9.63 -8.46 12.91
CA ASP A 148 -9.36 -7.62 14.09
C ASP A 148 -10.38 -6.48 14.14
N PRO A 149 -11.38 -6.54 15.07
CA PRO A 149 -12.42 -5.52 15.17
C PRO A 149 -11.87 -4.14 15.61
N ASP A 150 -10.70 -4.11 16.24
CA ASP A 150 -10.06 -2.88 16.70
C ASP A 150 -9.14 -2.25 15.63
N SER A 151 -8.95 -2.92 14.49
CA SER A 151 -8.15 -2.41 13.38
C SER A 151 -8.75 -1.13 12.78
N ASP A 152 -7.90 -0.31 12.18
CA ASP A 152 -8.35 0.84 11.40
C ASP A 152 -9.18 0.41 10.18
N LEU A 153 -8.85 -0.75 9.61
CA LEU A 153 -9.60 -1.35 8.51
C LEU A 153 -11.04 -1.71 8.94
N ALA A 154 -11.21 -2.40 10.07
CA ALA A 154 -12.52 -2.78 10.57
C ALA A 154 -13.39 -1.56 10.92
N LYS A 155 -12.80 -0.52 11.49
CA LYS A 155 -13.48 0.76 11.75
C LYS A 155 -13.91 1.47 10.46
N THR A 156 -13.22 1.19 9.34
CA THR A 156 -13.53 1.78 8.03
C THR A 156 -14.68 1.02 7.34
N PHE A 157 -14.67 -0.32 7.36
CA PHE A 157 -15.61 -1.14 6.58
C PHE A 157 -16.84 -1.65 7.36
N GLN A 158 -16.81 -1.68 8.67
CA GLN A 158 -17.92 -2.16 9.52
C GLN A 158 -18.42 -3.58 9.17
N GLY A 159 -17.50 -4.54 9.01
CA GLY A 159 -17.82 -5.94 8.72
C GLY A 159 -17.04 -6.50 7.53
N SER A 160 -17.63 -7.39 6.75
CA SER A 160 -17.02 -7.88 5.50
C SER A 160 -17.21 -6.89 4.37
N CYS A 161 -16.25 -6.83 3.44
CA CYS A 161 -16.43 -6.10 2.20
C CYS A 161 -16.08 -6.97 1.00
N ARG A 162 -16.64 -6.64 -0.17
CA ARG A 162 -16.26 -7.26 -1.43
C ARG A 162 -15.16 -6.45 -2.10
N VAL A 163 -14.17 -7.16 -2.67
CA VAL A 163 -12.99 -6.55 -3.28
C VAL A 163 -12.74 -7.10 -4.69
N ASN A 164 -11.98 -6.38 -5.48
CA ASN A 164 -11.40 -6.88 -6.73
C ASN A 164 -10.11 -7.68 -6.42
N SER A 165 -9.64 -8.48 -7.37
CA SER A 165 -8.43 -9.28 -7.19
C SER A 165 -7.61 -9.30 -8.47
N LEU A 166 -6.44 -8.69 -8.43
CA LEU A 166 -5.58 -8.44 -9.60
C LEU A 166 -4.11 -8.81 -9.31
N HIS A 167 -3.90 -9.86 -8.52
CA HIS A 167 -2.58 -10.31 -8.11
C HIS A 167 -2.40 -11.81 -8.32
N HIS A 168 -1.18 -12.26 -8.49
CA HIS A 168 -0.80 -13.66 -8.54
C HIS A 168 0.22 -14.02 -7.45
N GLN A 169 0.64 -13.02 -6.66
CA GLN A 169 1.47 -13.16 -5.48
C GLN A 169 0.68 -12.76 -4.24
N ALA A 170 1.04 -13.31 -3.07
CA ALA A 170 0.45 -12.95 -1.78
C ALA A 170 1.46 -13.15 -0.64
N ILE A 171 1.13 -12.65 0.54
CA ILE A 171 1.91 -12.87 1.75
C ILE A 171 1.88 -14.36 2.10
N LYS A 172 3.09 -14.97 2.23
CA LYS A 172 3.29 -16.37 2.66
C LYS A 172 3.60 -16.44 4.15
N ARG A 173 4.58 -15.68 4.58
CA ARG A 173 4.94 -15.50 6.00
C ARG A 173 4.86 -14.02 6.34
N LEU A 174 4.10 -13.73 7.39
CA LEU A 174 3.93 -12.35 7.87
C LEU A 174 5.24 -11.81 8.42
N GLY A 175 5.53 -10.55 8.13
CA GLY A 175 6.66 -9.80 8.68
C GLY A 175 6.48 -9.47 10.15
N HIS A 176 7.58 -9.33 10.87
CA HIS A 176 7.57 -9.01 12.29
C HIS A 176 7.07 -7.58 12.54
N GLY A 177 6.15 -7.40 13.51
CA GLY A 177 5.56 -6.08 13.79
C GLY A 177 4.37 -5.70 12.90
N LEU A 178 3.93 -6.61 12.02
CA LEU A 178 2.65 -6.53 11.33
C LEU A 178 1.61 -7.45 11.98
N LYS A 179 0.35 -7.10 11.84
CA LYS A 179 -0.80 -7.94 12.18
C LYS A 179 -1.71 -8.07 10.95
N VAL A 180 -2.28 -9.26 10.78
CA VAL A 180 -3.28 -9.49 9.74
C VAL A 180 -4.61 -8.91 10.21
N THR A 181 -5.27 -8.15 9.33
CA THR A 181 -6.56 -7.52 9.60
C THR A 181 -7.67 -7.98 8.67
N ALA A 182 -7.34 -8.66 7.57
CA ALA A 182 -8.32 -9.32 6.71
C ALA A 182 -7.74 -10.55 6.00
N HIS A 183 -8.61 -11.53 5.74
CA HIS A 183 -8.34 -12.69 4.89
C HIS A 183 -9.42 -12.84 3.82
N SER A 184 -9.05 -13.41 2.66
CA SER A 184 -10.00 -13.93 1.68
C SER A 184 -10.69 -15.21 2.18
N GLU A 185 -11.71 -15.67 1.46
CA GLU A 185 -12.47 -16.88 1.80
C GLU A 185 -11.60 -18.15 1.75
N ASP A 186 -10.54 -18.17 0.93
CA ASP A 186 -9.54 -19.25 0.85
C ASP A 186 -8.31 -19.05 1.76
N GLY A 187 -8.40 -18.07 2.67
CA GLY A 187 -7.44 -17.90 3.76
C GLY A 187 -6.19 -17.10 3.42
N LEU A 188 -6.05 -16.53 2.23
CA LEU A 188 -4.93 -15.65 1.92
C LEU A 188 -5.04 -14.33 2.69
N VAL A 189 -3.88 -13.78 3.05
CA VAL A 189 -3.81 -12.46 3.71
C VAL A 189 -4.17 -11.37 2.70
N GLU A 190 -5.22 -10.63 3.02
CA GLU A 190 -5.73 -9.56 2.17
C GLU A 190 -5.45 -8.15 2.74
N ALA A 191 -5.23 -8.04 4.06
CA ALA A 191 -4.81 -6.78 4.65
C ALA A 191 -3.95 -6.98 5.89
N VAL A 192 -3.04 -6.02 6.08
CA VAL A 192 -2.17 -5.95 7.25
C VAL A 192 -2.10 -4.51 7.78
N GLU A 193 -1.88 -4.38 9.08
CA GLU A 193 -1.60 -3.14 9.76
C GLU A 193 -0.37 -3.29 10.66
N ALA A 194 0.22 -2.19 11.13
CA ALA A 194 1.23 -2.25 12.18
C ALA A 194 0.62 -2.87 13.45
N ALA A 195 1.36 -3.81 14.07
CA ALA A 195 0.92 -4.50 15.29
C ALA A 195 1.09 -3.64 16.54
N GLU A 196 2.05 -2.73 16.53
CA GLU A 196 2.42 -1.87 17.65
C GLU A 196 2.06 -0.41 17.38
N ASP A 197 2.34 0.47 18.36
CA ASP A 197 2.08 1.90 18.26
C ASP A 197 2.81 2.54 17.08
N TYR A 198 2.13 2.57 15.96
CA TYR A 198 2.53 3.32 14.76
C TYR A 198 1.38 4.25 14.35
N PRO A 199 1.65 5.49 13.91
CA PRO A 199 0.61 6.49 13.65
C PRO A 199 -0.46 6.04 12.66
N PHE A 200 -0.04 5.41 11.58
CA PHE A 200 -0.89 4.76 10.60
C PHE A 200 -0.03 3.97 9.60
N LEU A 201 -0.16 2.68 9.59
CA LEU A 201 0.31 1.80 8.53
C LEU A 201 -0.80 0.80 8.24
N MET A 202 -1.36 0.91 7.06
CA MET A 202 -2.37 0.00 6.53
C MET A 202 -1.96 -0.44 5.14
N ALA A 203 -2.12 -1.71 4.83
CA ALA A 203 -1.82 -2.21 3.50
C ALA A 203 -2.85 -3.27 3.10
N VAL A 204 -3.34 -3.17 1.86
CA VAL A 204 -4.39 -4.02 1.31
C VAL A 204 -3.92 -4.71 0.02
N GLN A 205 -4.27 -5.97 -0.17
CA GLN A 205 -3.83 -6.75 -1.31
C GLN A 205 -4.65 -6.47 -2.57
N TRP A 206 -5.90 -6.04 -2.43
CA TRP A 206 -6.76 -5.64 -3.54
C TRP A 206 -6.43 -4.23 -4.06
N HIS A 207 -7.21 -3.75 -5.03
CA HIS A 207 -7.03 -2.46 -5.69
C HIS A 207 -8.21 -1.52 -5.41
N PRO A 208 -8.26 -0.84 -4.24
CA PRO A 208 -9.33 0.09 -3.89
C PRO A 208 -9.38 1.33 -4.81
N GLU A 209 -8.27 1.68 -5.46
CA GLU A 209 -8.23 2.80 -6.42
C GLU A 209 -9.07 2.55 -7.67
N GLU A 210 -9.28 1.28 -8.04
CA GLU A 210 -10.16 0.87 -9.15
C GLU A 210 -11.63 0.75 -8.71
N LEU A 211 -11.88 0.85 -7.41
CA LEU A 211 -13.20 0.76 -6.76
C LEU A 211 -13.58 2.08 -6.06
N ALA A 212 -12.92 3.19 -6.34
CA ALA A 212 -13.08 4.46 -5.61
C ALA A 212 -14.49 5.09 -5.75
N ASP A 213 -15.29 4.63 -6.70
CA ASP A 213 -16.70 5.00 -6.82
C ASP A 213 -17.57 4.36 -5.73
N LEU A 214 -17.13 3.26 -5.12
CA LEU A 214 -17.79 2.63 -3.98
C LEU A 214 -17.43 3.40 -2.69
N PRO A 215 -18.42 3.92 -1.94
CA PRO A 215 -18.16 4.75 -0.77
C PRO A 215 -17.29 4.06 0.29
N GLU A 216 -17.46 2.76 0.50
CA GLU A 216 -16.68 1.97 1.45
C GLU A 216 -15.20 1.89 1.06
N GLN A 217 -14.90 1.77 -0.24
CA GLN A 217 -13.52 1.70 -0.73
C GLN A 217 -12.83 3.08 -0.65
N ARG A 218 -13.59 4.15 -0.94
CA ARG A 218 -13.09 5.52 -0.83
C ARG A 218 -12.70 5.90 0.60
N LYS A 219 -13.39 5.38 1.62
CA LYS A 219 -13.06 5.60 3.03
C LYS A 219 -11.63 5.20 3.42
N LEU A 220 -11.01 4.24 2.72
CA LEU A 220 -9.58 3.91 2.94
C LEU A 220 -8.70 5.12 2.67
N PHE A 221 -8.93 5.78 1.54
CA PHE A 221 -8.18 6.97 1.15
C PHE A 221 -8.51 8.16 2.06
N GLU A 222 -9.78 8.35 2.44
CA GLU A 222 -10.21 9.38 3.39
C GLU A 222 -9.50 9.21 4.75
N LYS A 223 -9.41 7.96 5.25
CA LYS A 223 -8.71 7.64 6.50
C LYS A 223 -7.21 7.94 6.38
N PHE A 224 -6.57 7.53 5.29
CA PHE A 224 -5.16 7.84 5.03
C PHE A 224 -4.92 9.34 4.98
N LEU A 225 -5.75 10.10 4.24
CA LEU A 225 -5.65 11.56 4.14
C LEU A 225 -5.82 12.24 5.50
N LEU A 226 -6.75 11.77 6.33
CA LEU A 226 -6.92 12.28 7.70
C LEU A 226 -5.61 12.14 8.49
N LYS A 227 -4.97 10.97 8.43
CA LYS A 227 -3.69 10.71 9.11
C LYS A 227 -2.54 11.57 8.58
N CYS A 228 -2.50 11.82 7.27
CA CYS A 228 -1.53 12.73 6.66
C CYS A 228 -1.75 14.19 7.13
N ARG A 229 -2.99 14.65 7.27
CA ARG A 229 -3.30 15.98 7.82
C ARG A 229 -2.87 16.11 9.28
N GLU A 230 -3.08 15.08 10.11
CA GLU A 230 -2.58 15.02 11.49
C GLU A 230 -1.05 15.11 11.54
N ALA A 231 -0.33 14.41 10.64
CA ALA A 231 1.12 14.46 10.53
C ALA A 231 1.63 15.85 10.11
N SER A 232 0.98 16.46 9.13
CA SER A 232 1.28 17.82 8.66
C SER A 232 1.15 18.85 9.78
N SER A 233 0.07 18.75 10.56
CA SER A 233 -0.15 19.65 11.70
C SER A 233 0.92 19.50 12.80
N ARG A 234 1.33 18.26 13.09
CA ARG A 234 2.45 17.99 14.05
C ARG A 234 3.78 18.57 13.55
N ARG A 235 4.08 18.45 12.26
CA ARG A 235 5.29 19.03 11.64
C ARG A 235 5.31 20.55 11.75
N ALA A 236 4.21 21.22 11.42
CA ALA A 236 4.08 22.68 11.52
C ALA A 236 4.28 23.18 12.97
N GLY A 237 3.70 22.48 13.95
CA GLY A 237 3.86 22.83 15.37
C GLY A 237 5.31 22.74 15.87
N ARG A 238 6.08 21.76 15.40
CA ARG A 238 7.52 21.63 15.75
C ARG A 238 8.37 22.72 15.12
N ALA A 239 8.11 23.10 13.88
CA ALA A 239 8.83 24.18 13.20
C ALA A 239 8.64 25.54 13.90
N GLY A 240 7.44 25.81 14.43
CA GLY A 240 7.14 27.04 15.18
C GLY A 240 7.78 27.14 16.57
N GLN A 241 8.15 25.99 17.17
CA GLN A 241 8.83 25.97 18.48
C GLN A 241 10.36 26.13 18.36
N GLY A 242 10.96 25.67 17.26
CA GLY A 242 12.41 25.81 17.01
C GLY A 242 12.88 27.22 16.67
N GLN A 243 11.98 28.15 16.38
CA GLN A 243 12.30 29.57 16.11
C GLN A 243 12.21 30.48 17.35
N LYS A 244 11.83 29.93 18.50
CA LYS A 244 11.69 30.70 19.77
C LYS A 244 12.77 30.40 20.81
N ALA A 245 13.81 29.66 20.45
CA ALA A 245 14.94 29.32 21.33
C ALA A 245 16.22 30.10 20.95
#